data_314b8bf6230db07abc8f167c16dd9b42
#
_entry.id   314b8bf6230db07abc8f167c16dd9b42
#
_cell.length_a   1.000
_cell.length_b   1.000
_cell.length_c   1.000
_cell.angle_alpha   90.00
_cell.angle_beta   90.00
_cell.angle_gamma   90.00
#
_symmetry.space_group_name_H-M   'P 1'
#
loop_
_entity.id
_entity.type
_entity.pdbx_description
1 polymer ?
#
loop_
_entity_poly.entity_id
_entity_poly.type
_entity_poly.pdbx_seq_one_letter_code
_entity_poly.pdbx_strand_id
1 'polypeptide(L)'
;LPWPCYGNAALKRSFEADVLPGLGAKPVRAVTEHDVRAVLRALVARGVNRTAVEVHRNIKQMFRCAEKRQPWRRLLIDGNPAELVEIAKVVDADYDLSNIRSRVLSEGEIRELRDRFEAMARDYEAAPDKRHAVRPVEGETQAAVWLCLSTLCRIGELLMTEWRHVDFEAGTWFVPKENVKGSRGKKRDHFVYLSPFALRQFRALQARTGQTRWCFPGRDGESHVDVKSVSKQVGDRQHRFKQRKALR
;
A
#
# COMPACT_ATOMS: atom_id res chain seq x y z
N LEU A 1 28.39 -3.74 -0.39
CA LEU A 1 27.45 -4.77 0.09
C LEU A 1 26.24 -4.75 -0.81
N PRO A 2 25.82 -5.88 -1.40
CA PRO A 2 24.56 -5.91 -2.13
C PRO A 2 23.42 -5.58 -1.16
N TRP A 3 22.56 -4.67 -1.56
CA TRP A 3 21.32 -4.39 -0.86
C TRP A 3 20.50 -5.68 -0.79
N PRO A 4 19.95 -6.06 0.37
CA PRO A 4 19.16 -7.29 0.46
C PRO A 4 18.00 -7.25 -0.53
N CYS A 5 17.85 -8.31 -1.31
CA CYS A 5 17.15 -8.41 -2.58
C CYS A 5 15.61 -8.32 -2.57
N TYR A 6 14.94 -7.88 -1.51
CA TYR A 6 13.49 -7.77 -1.50
C TYR A 6 13.01 -6.44 -0.93
N GLY A 7 12.33 -5.64 -1.76
CA GLY A 7 11.69 -4.37 -1.36
C GLY A 7 12.50 -3.10 -1.62
N ASN A 8 13.74 -3.18 -2.09
CA ASN A 8 14.65 -2.02 -2.17
C ASN A 8 14.62 -1.24 -3.50
N ALA A 9 13.93 -1.72 -4.54
CA ALA A 9 13.88 -1.01 -5.81
C ALA A 9 13.25 0.38 -5.70
N ALA A 10 12.24 0.55 -4.85
CA ALA A 10 11.62 1.85 -4.61
C ALA A 10 12.56 2.76 -3.81
N LEU A 11 13.24 2.24 -2.78
CA LEU A 11 14.23 2.96 -2.00
C LEU A 11 15.42 3.39 -2.89
N LYS A 12 15.95 2.47 -3.70
CA LYS A 12 17.04 2.76 -4.63
C LYS A 12 16.65 3.89 -5.58
N ARG A 13 15.49 3.82 -6.23
CA ARG A 13 14.98 4.88 -7.12
C ARG A 13 14.82 6.22 -6.41
N SER A 14 14.31 6.22 -5.17
CA SER A 14 14.18 7.45 -4.39
C SER A 14 15.55 8.06 -4.07
N PHE A 15 16.54 7.24 -3.71
CA PHE A 15 17.89 7.72 -3.46
C PHE A 15 18.55 8.27 -4.74
N GLU A 16 18.45 7.55 -5.85
CA GLU A 16 19.00 7.97 -7.15
C GLU A 16 18.38 9.28 -7.65
N ALA A 17 17.06 9.42 -7.47
CA ALA A 17 16.34 10.61 -7.96
C ALA A 17 16.45 11.82 -7.03
N ASP A 18 16.44 11.63 -5.71
CA ASP A 18 16.21 12.69 -4.75
C ASP A 18 17.41 12.96 -3.83
N VAL A 19 18.25 11.96 -3.55
CA VAL A 19 19.35 12.07 -2.56
C VAL A 19 20.71 12.19 -3.22
N LEU A 20 21.04 11.31 -4.16
CA LEU A 20 22.35 11.26 -4.80
C LEU A 20 22.69 12.53 -5.58
N PRO A 21 21.77 13.24 -6.23
CA PRO A 21 22.11 14.51 -6.88
C PRO A 21 22.69 15.56 -5.93
N GLY A 22 22.24 15.56 -4.66
CA GLY A 22 22.72 16.51 -3.66
C GLY A 22 23.87 15.99 -2.78
N LEU A 23 23.92 14.69 -2.53
CA LEU A 23 24.88 14.10 -1.57
C LEU A 23 25.88 13.13 -2.20
N GLY A 24 25.60 12.57 -3.37
CA GLY A 24 26.36 11.46 -3.94
C GLY A 24 27.82 11.76 -4.25
N ALA A 25 28.13 13.02 -4.60
CA ALA A 25 29.51 13.47 -4.90
C ALA A 25 30.30 13.83 -3.65
N LYS A 26 29.67 13.96 -2.47
CA LYS A 26 30.34 14.35 -1.23
C LYS A 26 30.95 13.14 -0.53
N PRO A 27 32.18 13.24 -0.01
CA PRO A 27 32.72 12.26 0.93
C PRO A 27 31.80 12.14 2.15
N VAL A 28 31.56 10.93 2.63
CA VAL A 28 30.65 10.66 3.76
C VAL A 28 30.98 11.51 4.99
N ARG A 29 32.28 11.72 5.29
CA ARG A 29 32.77 12.55 6.39
C ARG A 29 32.47 14.05 6.24
N ALA A 30 32.15 14.51 5.03
CA ALA A 30 31.87 15.92 4.72
C ALA A 30 30.37 16.22 4.59
N VAL A 31 29.51 15.21 4.79
CA VAL A 31 28.06 15.39 4.76
C VAL A 31 27.60 15.96 6.10
N THR A 32 26.97 17.12 6.05
CA THR A 32 26.44 17.84 7.21
C THR A 32 24.92 17.79 7.28
N GLU A 33 24.35 18.21 8.42
CA GLU A 33 22.91 18.38 8.56
C GLU A 33 22.34 19.42 7.60
N HIS A 34 23.14 20.42 7.20
CA HIS A 34 22.73 21.41 6.20
C HIS A 34 22.52 20.78 4.83
N ASP A 35 23.36 19.85 4.45
CA ASP A 35 23.23 19.10 3.19
C ASP A 35 21.98 18.23 3.19
N VAL A 36 21.75 17.51 4.28
CA VAL A 36 20.53 16.71 4.45
C VAL A 36 19.29 17.61 4.39
N ARG A 37 19.32 18.74 5.09
CA ARG A 37 18.21 19.71 5.08
C ARG A 37 17.96 20.30 3.69
N ALA A 38 19.01 20.56 2.90
CA ALA A 38 18.89 21.05 1.54
C ALA A 38 18.15 20.05 0.63
N VAL A 39 18.51 18.77 0.71
CA VAL A 39 17.81 17.69 -0.03
C VAL A 39 16.33 17.64 0.35
N LEU A 40 16.01 17.70 1.64
CA LEU A 40 14.64 17.64 2.11
C LEU A 40 13.82 18.87 1.70
N ARG A 41 14.42 20.08 1.75
CA ARG A 41 13.78 21.31 1.29
C ARG A 41 13.47 21.29 -0.21
N ALA A 42 14.36 20.71 -1.02
CA ALA A 42 14.10 20.53 -2.44
C ALA A 42 12.86 19.65 -2.71
N LEU A 43 12.63 18.63 -1.88
CA LEU A 43 11.42 17.81 -1.95
C LEU A 43 10.17 18.56 -1.52
N VAL A 44 10.25 19.33 -0.43
CA VAL A 44 9.14 20.16 0.06
C VAL A 44 8.77 21.22 -0.97
N ALA A 45 9.75 21.89 -1.60
CA ALA A 45 9.52 22.86 -2.68
C ALA A 45 8.78 22.25 -3.90
N ARG A 46 8.90 20.95 -4.12
CA ARG A 46 8.13 20.19 -5.13
C ARG A 46 6.72 19.78 -4.65
N GLY A 47 6.32 20.17 -3.44
CA GLY A 47 5.03 19.79 -2.84
C GLY A 47 4.92 18.33 -2.37
N VAL A 48 6.03 17.62 -2.18
CA VAL A 48 6.03 16.20 -1.83
C VAL A 48 6.51 15.95 -0.39
N ASN A 49 5.85 16.59 0.59
CA ASN A 49 6.17 16.51 2.01
C ASN A 49 6.31 15.08 2.52
N ARG A 50 5.41 14.18 2.13
CA ARG A 50 5.47 12.77 2.53
C ARG A 50 6.77 12.11 2.09
N THR A 51 7.21 12.37 0.86
CA THR A 51 8.48 11.84 0.33
C THR A 51 9.65 12.41 1.13
N ALA A 52 9.63 13.70 1.49
CA ALA A 52 10.66 14.31 2.33
C ALA A 52 10.78 13.60 3.68
N VAL A 53 9.65 13.31 4.35
CA VAL A 53 9.64 12.55 5.62
C VAL A 53 10.20 11.13 5.45
N GLU A 54 9.82 10.44 4.38
CA GLU A 54 10.32 9.08 4.10
C GLU A 54 11.82 9.09 3.76
N VAL A 55 12.28 10.03 2.97
CA VAL A 55 13.70 10.22 2.61
C VAL A 55 14.52 10.54 3.85
N HIS A 56 14.07 11.46 4.71
CA HIS A 56 14.73 11.76 5.98
C HIS A 56 14.91 10.50 6.83
N ARG A 57 13.84 9.73 7.03
CA ARG A 57 13.89 8.47 7.79
C ARG A 57 14.90 7.48 7.19
N ASN A 58 14.93 7.37 5.87
CA ASN A 58 15.81 6.45 5.17
C ASN A 58 17.28 6.89 5.24
N ILE A 59 17.58 8.18 5.09
CA ILE A 59 18.93 8.74 5.28
C ILE A 59 19.39 8.50 6.73
N LYS A 60 18.54 8.81 7.70
CA LYS A 60 18.78 8.59 9.12
C LYS A 60 19.11 7.12 9.41
N GLN A 61 18.34 6.19 8.84
CA GLN A 61 18.59 4.75 8.99
C GLN A 61 19.89 4.31 8.31
N MET A 62 20.22 4.87 7.15
CA MET A 62 21.46 4.58 6.43
C MET A 62 22.69 4.97 7.26
N PHE A 63 22.73 6.20 7.76
CA PHE A 63 23.84 6.66 8.61
C PHE A 63 23.92 5.88 9.93
N ARG A 64 22.79 5.58 10.57
CA ARG A 64 22.72 4.74 11.76
C ARG A 64 23.25 3.32 11.52
N CYS A 65 23.05 2.79 10.31
CA CYS A 65 23.65 1.52 9.91
C CYS A 65 25.16 1.62 9.73
N ALA A 66 25.64 2.74 9.17
CA ALA A 66 27.06 3.01 8.95
C ALA A 66 27.82 3.21 10.28
N GLU A 67 27.25 3.90 11.27
CA GLU A 67 27.82 4.08 12.62
C GLU A 67 28.12 2.75 13.32
N LYS A 68 27.37 1.70 13.01
CA LYS A 68 27.52 0.38 13.63
C LYS A 68 28.45 -0.57 12.87
N ARG A 69 29.06 -0.13 11.76
CA ARG A 69 29.83 -1.00 10.86
C ARG A 69 31.15 -0.39 10.40
N GLN A 70 32.23 -1.20 10.45
CA GLN A 70 33.49 -0.85 9.81
C GLN A 70 33.40 -1.09 8.28
N PRO A 71 34.09 -0.28 7.47
CA PRO A 71 34.95 0.88 7.81
C PRO A 71 34.18 2.20 8.04
N TRP A 72 32.88 2.22 7.80
CA TRP A 72 32.02 3.42 7.78
C TRP A 72 32.02 4.19 9.10
N ARG A 73 32.05 3.48 10.23
CA ARG A 73 32.08 4.09 11.57
C ARG A 73 33.22 5.10 11.74
N ARG A 74 34.38 4.83 11.14
CA ARG A 74 35.53 5.75 11.22
C ARG A 74 35.37 7.03 10.45
N LEU A 75 34.39 7.09 9.52
CA LEU A 75 34.12 8.24 8.67
C LEU A 75 33.04 9.16 9.26
N LEU A 76 32.35 8.73 10.31
CA LEU A 76 31.26 9.44 10.97
C LEU A 76 31.72 9.94 12.35
N ILE A 77 32.70 10.86 12.37
CA ILE A 77 33.33 11.35 13.61
C ILE A 77 32.31 12.15 14.44
N ASP A 78 31.49 12.97 13.76
CA ASP A 78 30.48 13.83 14.39
C ASP A 78 29.10 13.15 14.49
N GLY A 79 29.03 11.83 14.25
CA GLY A 79 27.82 11.05 14.30
C GLY A 79 26.94 11.17 13.04
N ASN A 80 25.66 10.92 13.22
CA ASN A 80 24.68 10.89 12.13
C ASN A 80 24.13 12.30 11.82
N PRO A 81 24.48 12.93 10.68
CA PRO A 81 24.03 14.28 10.37
C PRO A 81 22.50 14.39 10.21
N ALA A 82 21.82 13.30 9.88
CA ALA A 82 20.36 13.31 9.75
C ALA A 82 19.63 13.31 11.11
N GLU A 83 20.30 12.95 12.22
CA GLU A 83 19.72 13.06 13.56
C GLU A 83 19.51 14.52 13.98
N LEU A 84 20.37 15.42 13.50
CA LEU A 84 20.32 16.86 13.80
C LEU A 84 19.24 17.60 13.01
N VAL A 85 18.54 16.91 12.07
CA VAL A 85 17.48 17.52 11.28
C VAL A 85 16.12 17.25 11.90
N GLU A 86 15.49 18.28 12.42
CA GLU A 86 14.11 18.25 12.88
C GLU A 86 13.17 18.34 11.68
N ILE A 87 12.64 17.19 11.21
CA ILE A 87 11.82 17.13 10.01
C ILE A 87 10.57 18.00 10.10
N ALA A 88 10.00 18.19 11.28
CA ALA A 88 8.84 19.06 11.52
C ALA A 88 9.09 20.53 11.15
N LYS A 89 10.35 20.98 11.21
CA LYS A 89 10.77 22.33 10.82
C LYS A 89 11.15 22.46 9.33
N VAL A 90 11.11 21.36 8.59
CA VAL A 90 11.48 21.31 7.17
C VAL A 90 10.25 21.20 6.29
N VAL A 91 9.28 20.37 6.68
CA VAL A 91 7.99 20.22 5.97
C VAL A 91 7.10 21.43 6.16
N ASP A 92 6.05 21.55 5.35
CA ASP A 92 5.08 22.64 5.48
C ASP A 92 4.43 22.61 6.87
N ALA A 93 4.14 23.77 7.43
CA ALA A 93 3.66 23.94 8.81
C ALA A 93 2.33 23.23 9.08
N ASP A 94 1.48 23.09 8.08
CA ASP A 94 0.18 22.42 8.15
C ASP A 94 0.25 20.93 7.79
N TYR A 95 1.45 20.40 7.47
CA TYR A 95 1.60 19.00 7.11
C TYR A 95 1.51 18.07 8.32
N ASP A 96 0.53 17.17 8.30
CA ASP A 96 0.39 16.14 9.34
C ASP A 96 1.47 15.06 9.23
N LEU A 97 2.46 15.14 10.12
CA LEU A 97 3.56 14.17 10.22
C LEU A 97 3.09 12.77 10.63
N SER A 98 1.99 12.67 11.37
CA SER A 98 1.45 11.39 11.82
C SER A 98 0.94 10.56 10.64
N ASN A 99 0.42 11.23 9.62
CA ASN A 99 -0.21 10.64 8.43
C ASN A 99 -1.22 9.54 8.80
N ILE A 100 -1.85 9.69 9.97
CA ILE A 100 -2.88 8.78 10.47
C ILE A 100 -4.23 9.24 9.91
N ARG A 101 -4.87 8.36 9.16
CA ARG A 101 -6.23 8.62 8.70
C ARG A 101 -7.20 8.27 9.81
N SER A 102 -7.89 9.27 10.34
CA SER A 102 -8.94 9.11 11.35
C SER A 102 -10.32 8.85 10.75
N ARG A 103 -10.45 9.05 9.42
CA ARG A 103 -11.73 8.90 8.73
C ARG A 103 -12.17 7.44 8.70
N VAL A 104 -13.38 7.20 9.21
CA VAL A 104 -14.09 5.92 9.14
C VAL A 104 -15.28 6.10 8.18
N LEU A 105 -15.59 5.09 7.38
CA LEU A 105 -16.78 5.10 6.52
C LEU A 105 -18.04 5.04 7.39
N SER A 106 -18.98 5.93 7.16
CA SER A 106 -20.29 5.88 7.77
C SER A 106 -21.14 4.78 7.12
N GLU A 107 -22.22 4.40 7.79
CA GLU A 107 -23.19 3.44 7.24
C GLU A 107 -23.77 3.93 5.91
N GLY A 108 -24.08 5.22 5.81
CA GLY A 108 -24.58 5.84 4.57
C GLY A 108 -23.59 5.72 3.42
N GLU A 109 -22.30 5.93 3.67
CA GLU A 109 -21.23 5.79 2.66
C GLU A 109 -21.02 4.34 2.23
N ILE A 110 -21.22 3.38 3.14
CA ILE A 110 -21.15 1.94 2.80
C ILE A 110 -22.35 1.56 1.90
N ARG A 111 -23.55 2.08 2.20
CA ARG A 111 -24.73 1.90 1.34
C ARG A 111 -24.52 2.56 -0.02
N GLU A 112 -24.01 3.79 -0.05
CA GLU A 112 -23.70 4.47 -1.31
C GLU A 112 -22.69 3.69 -2.15
N LEU A 113 -21.66 3.10 -1.52
CA LEU A 113 -20.70 2.27 -2.24
C LEU A 113 -21.37 1.08 -2.94
N ARG A 114 -22.31 0.40 -2.26
CA ARG A 114 -23.12 -0.68 -2.83
C ARG A 114 -23.91 -0.17 -4.04
N ASP A 115 -24.66 0.89 -3.84
CA ASP A 115 -25.56 1.44 -4.87
C ASP A 115 -24.76 1.91 -6.10
N ARG A 116 -23.54 2.41 -5.88
CA ARG A 116 -22.60 2.78 -6.95
C ARG A 116 -22.11 1.58 -7.73
N PHE A 117 -21.75 0.49 -7.07
CA PHE A 117 -21.33 -0.73 -7.78
C PHE A 117 -22.46 -1.27 -8.67
N GLU A 118 -23.68 -1.27 -8.16
CA GLU A 118 -24.87 -1.69 -8.93
C GLU A 118 -25.16 -0.72 -10.08
N ALA A 119 -25.10 0.59 -9.84
CA ALA A 119 -25.34 1.60 -10.87
C ALA A 119 -24.30 1.48 -12.00
N MET A 120 -23.01 1.31 -11.68
CA MET A 120 -21.96 1.15 -12.70
C MET A 120 -22.19 -0.08 -13.57
N ALA A 121 -22.72 -1.18 -13.02
CA ALA A 121 -23.05 -2.37 -13.78
C ALA A 121 -24.22 -2.11 -14.72
N ARG A 122 -25.32 -1.50 -14.21
CA ARG A 122 -26.48 -1.14 -15.01
C ARG A 122 -26.13 -0.16 -16.14
N ASP A 123 -25.38 0.90 -15.82
CA ASP A 123 -25.01 1.91 -16.81
C ASP A 123 -24.13 1.30 -17.93
N TYR A 124 -23.25 0.39 -17.58
CA TYR A 124 -22.46 -0.33 -18.57
C TYR A 124 -23.32 -1.25 -19.44
N GLU A 125 -24.26 -1.99 -18.83
CA GLU A 125 -25.16 -2.87 -19.59
C GLU A 125 -26.12 -2.07 -20.54
N ALA A 126 -26.58 -0.93 -20.10
CA ALA A 126 -27.43 -0.04 -20.87
C ALA A 126 -26.69 0.77 -21.95
N ALA A 127 -25.37 0.83 -21.90
CA ALA A 127 -24.57 1.64 -22.81
C ALA A 127 -24.66 1.11 -24.25
N PRO A 128 -25.04 1.96 -25.25
CA PRO A 128 -25.15 1.56 -26.66
C PRO A 128 -23.79 1.23 -27.28
N ASP A 129 -22.73 1.86 -26.79
CA ASP A 129 -21.35 1.61 -27.20
C ASP A 129 -20.49 1.17 -26.03
N LYS A 130 -20.24 -0.13 -25.90
CA LYS A 130 -19.42 -0.74 -24.87
C LYS A 130 -17.94 -0.34 -24.95
N ARG A 131 -17.45 0.12 -26.11
CA ARG A 131 -16.03 0.49 -26.29
C ARG A 131 -15.71 1.79 -25.57
N HIS A 132 -16.64 2.73 -25.57
CA HIS A 132 -16.48 4.03 -24.92
C HIS A 132 -17.12 4.08 -23.53
N ALA A 133 -17.91 3.06 -23.17
CA ALA A 133 -18.54 2.99 -21.86
C ALA A 133 -17.53 2.74 -20.73
N VAL A 134 -17.83 3.32 -19.57
CA VAL A 134 -17.00 3.11 -18.36
C VAL A 134 -17.23 1.69 -17.84
N ARG A 135 -16.21 0.87 -17.90
CA ARG A 135 -16.27 -0.49 -17.35
C ARG A 135 -16.54 -0.44 -15.84
N PRO A 136 -17.46 -1.25 -15.32
CA PRO A 136 -17.69 -1.35 -13.89
C PRO A 136 -16.46 -1.91 -13.17
N VAL A 137 -16.43 -1.79 -11.85
CA VAL A 137 -15.47 -2.52 -11.01
C VAL A 137 -15.74 -4.01 -11.18
N GLU A 138 -14.71 -4.80 -11.45
CA GLU A 138 -14.83 -6.26 -11.60
C GLU A 138 -15.41 -6.88 -10.33
N GLY A 139 -16.23 -7.93 -10.48
CA GLY A 139 -16.90 -8.57 -9.36
C GLY A 139 -15.94 -9.13 -8.31
N GLU A 140 -14.77 -9.62 -8.74
CA GLU A 140 -13.71 -10.08 -7.85
C GLU A 140 -13.15 -8.92 -7.01
N THR A 141 -12.98 -7.75 -7.62
CA THR A 141 -12.54 -6.53 -6.89
C THR A 141 -13.62 -6.05 -5.93
N GLN A 142 -14.90 -6.10 -6.30
CA GLN A 142 -16.01 -5.79 -5.40
C GLN A 142 -16.04 -6.76 -4.20
N ALA A 143 -15.90 -8.07 -4.45
CA ALA A 143 -15.83 -9.08 -3.41
C ALA A 143 -14.64 -8.82 -2.46
N ALA A 144 -13.46 -8.45 -2.99
CA ALA A 144 -12.31 -8.07 -2.17
C ALA A 144 -12.61 -6.88 -1.26
N VAL A 145 -13.29 -5.84 -1.77
CA VAL A 145 -13.69 -4.67 -0.95
C VAL A 145 -14.64 -5.10 0.17
N TRP A 146 -15.69 -5.87 -0.15
CA TRP A 146 -16.66 -6.32 0.84
C TRP A 146 -16.07 -7.26 1.89
N LEU A 147 -15.17 -8.15 1.48
CA LEU A 147 -14.48 -9.04 2.39
C LEU A 147 -13.51 -8.28 3.31
N CYS A 148 -12.76 -7.30 2.79
CA CYS A 148 -11.93 -6.45 3.64
C CYS A 148 -12.75 -5.66 4.67
N LEU A 149 -13.90 -5.11 4.28
CA LEU A 149 -14.79 -4.37 5.18
C LEU A 149 -15.43 -5.26 6.25
N SER A 150 -15.79 -6.50 5.89
CA SER A 150 -16.50 -7.42 6.81
C SER A 150 -15.58 -8.24 7.72
N THR A 151 -14.30 -8.41 7.36
CA THR A 151 -13.34 -9.19 8.12
C THR A 151 -12.22 -8.35 8.73
N LEU A 152 -12.09 -7.08 8.32
CA LEU A 152 -11.01 -6.16 8.70
C LEU A 152 -9.60 -6.70 8.39
N CYS A 153 -9.51 -7.67 7.48
CA CYS A 153 -8.25 -8.26 7.04
C CYS A 153 -7.43 -7.29 6.17
N ARG A 154 -6.14 -7.55 6.06
CA ARG A 154 -5.32 -6.81 5.10
C ARG A 154 -5.58 -7.32 3.70
N ILE A 155 -5.76 -6.39 2.76
CA ILE A 155 -6.01 -6.73 1.35
C ILE A 155 -4.96 -7.72 0.79
N GLY A 156 -3.68 -7.57 1.15
CA GLY A 156 -2.63 -8.48 0.71
C GLY A 156 -2.80 -9.91 1.25
N GLU A 157 -3.30 -10.09 2.46
CA GLU A 157 -3.59 -11.40 3.05
C GLU A 157 -4.78 -12.05 2.33
N LEU A 158 -5.82 -11.25 2.03
CA LEU A 158 -7.00 -11.70 1.31
C LEU A 158 -6.70 -12.14 -0.12
N LEU A 159 -5.96 -11.34 -0.89
CA LEU A 159 -5.69 -11.64 -2.29
C LEU A 159 -4.81 -12.88 -2.49
N MET A 160 -4.03 -13.29 -1.47
CA MET A 160 -3.25 -14.52 -1.46
C MET A 160 -4.04 -15.74 -0.94
N THR A 161 -5.36 -15.63 -0.81
CA THR A 161 -6.20 -16.75 -0.35
C THR A 161 -6.38 -17.77 -1.47
N GLU A 162 -6.12 -19.02 -1.15
CA GLU A 162 -6.48 -20.18 -1.98
C GLU A 162 -7.83 -20.74 -1.55
N TRP A 163 -8.57 -21.37 -2.44
CA TRP A 163 -9.88 -21.98 -2.10
C TRP A 163 -9.80 -23.02 -0.99
N ARG A 164 -8.70 -23.77 -0.90
CA ARG A 164 -8.45 -24.71 0.20
C ARG A 164 -8.33 -24.07 1.59
N HIS A 165 -8.19 -22.76 1.66
CA HIS A 165 -8.11 -22.01 2.91
C HIS A 165 -9.49 -21.55 3.42
N VAL A 166 -10.56 -21.75 2.65
CA VAL A 166 -11.91 -21.31 3.01
C VAL A 166 -12.75 -22.53 3.34
N ASP A 167 -13.15 -22.64 4.59
CA ASP A 167 -14.06 -23.68 5.06
C ASP A 167 -15.47 -23.08 5.16
N PHE A 168 -16.35 -23.50 4.23
CA PHE A 168 -17.73 -23.03 4.16
C PHE A 168 -18.66 -23.68 5.21
N GLU A 169 -18.29 -24.84 5.73
CA GLU A 169 -19.07 -25.55 6.74
C GLU A 169 -18.75 -25.00 8.13
N ALA A 170 -17.47 -24.89 8.46
CA ALA A 170 -17.02 -24.27 9.70
C ALA A 170 -17.17 -22.75 9.73
N GLY A 171 -17.40 -22.13 8.58
CA GLY A 171 -17.48 -20.67 8.46
C GLY A 171 -16.16 -19.97 8.79
N THR A 172 -15.03 -20.54 8.37
CA THR A 172 -13.70 -20.03 8.68
C THR A 172 -12.82 -19.82 7.44
N TRP A 173 -11.91 -18.88 7.54
CA TRP A 173 -10.87 -18.64 6.57
C TRP A 173 -9.50 -18.73 7.26
N PHE A 174 -8.67 -19.66 6.82
CA PHE A 174 -7.31 -19.85 7.30
C PHE A 174 -6.34 -18.92 6.59
N VAL A 175 -5.54 -18.15 7.34
CA VAL A 175 -4.48 -17.30 6.84
C VAL A 175 -3.13 -17.86 7.26
N PRO A 176 -2.37 -18.49 6.34
CA PRO A 176 -1.07 -19.05 6.67
C PRO A 176 -0.07 -17.92 6.98
N LYS A 177 0.86 -18.19 7.90
CA LYS A 177 1.88 -17.23 8.38
C LYS A 177 2.72 -16.62 7.26
N GLU A 178 2.90 -17.34 6.15
CA GLU A 178 3.64 -16.87 4.97
C GLU A 178 2.98 -15.63 4.37
N ASN A 179 1.65 -15.59 4.36
CA ASN A 179 0.84 -14.50 3.83
C ASN A 179 0.71 -13.31 4.80
N VAL A 180 1.02 -13.53 6.08
CA VAL A 180 0.90 -12.50 7.12
C VAL A 180 2.03 -11.49 7.02
N LYS A 181 1.69 -10.19 7.01
CA LYS A 181 2.67 -9.11 7.09
C LYS A 181 3.28 -9.03 8.49
N GLY A 182 4.58 -9.17 8.60
CA GLY A 182 5.26 -9.06 9.90
C GLY A 182 6.76 -9.34 9.81
N SER A 183 7.47 -9.13 10.93
CA SER A 183 8.89 -9.43 11.04
C SER A 183 9.13 -10.94 11.06
N ARG A 184 10.27 -11.36 10.51
CA ARG A 184 10.71 -12.76 10.53
C ARG A 184 10.66 -13.32 11.96
N GLY A 185 10.06 -14.49 12.15
CA GLY A 185 9.91 -15.13 13.47
C GLY A 185 8.72 -14.65 14.32
N LYS A 186 7.99 -13.61 13.91
CA LYS A 186 6.78 -13.11 14.61
C LYS A 186 5.48 -13.43 13.89
N LYS A 187 5.55 -13.98 12.68
CA LYS A 187 4.38 -14.37 11.91
C LYS A 187 3.78 -15.65 12.47
N ARG A 188 2.45 -15.69 12.58
CA ARG A 188 1.68 -16.86 13.02
C ARG A 188 0.52 -17.09 12.09
N ASP A 189 0.17 -18.35 11.91
CA ASP A 189 -1.08 -18.74 11.29
C ASP A 189 -2.25 -18.24 12.13
N HIS A 190 -3.34 -17.86 11.49
CA HIS A 190 -4.57 -17.51 12.20
C HIS A 190 -5.81 -17.84 11.37
N PHE A 191 -6.94 -17.93 12.05
CA PHE A 191 -8.26 -18.13 11.45
C PHE A 191 -9.08 -16.84 11.58
N VAL A 192 -9.82 -16.55 10.54
CA VAL A 192 -10.83 -15.48 10.50
C VAL A 192 -12.19 -16.15 10.47
N TYR A 193 -13.03 -15.86 11.45
CA TYR A 193 -14.43 -16.30 11.46
C TYR A 193 -15.24 -15.46 10.50
N LEU A 194 -15.96 -16.12 9.60
CA LEU A 194 -16.71 -15.48 8.54
C LEU A 194 -18.16 -15.25 8.97
N SER A 195 -18.58 -14.00 8.98
CA SER A 195 -19.99 -13.67 9.14
C SER A 195 -20.84 -14.25 7.99
N PRO A 196 -22.15 -14.40 8.15
CA PRO A 196 -23.02 -14.81 7.05
C PRO A 196 -22.88 -13.94 5.81
N PHE A 197 -22.58 -12.65 5.98
CA PHE A 197 -22.30 -11.74 4.87
C PHE A 197 -21.00 -12.10 4.15
N ALA A 198 -19.90 -12.30 4.89
CA ALA A 198 -18.62 -12.68 4.32
C ALA A 198 -18.68 -14.05 3.60
N LEU A 199 -19.40 -15.02 4.18
CA LEU A 199 -19.64 -16.31 3.54
C LEU A 199 -20.38 -16.16 2.21
N ARG A 200 -21.41 -15.30 2.13
CA ARG A 200 -22.09 -15.01 0.85
C ARG A 200 -21.15 -14.43 -0.18
N GLN A 201 -20.24 -13.52 0.23
CA GLN A 201 -19.25 -12.95 -0.70
C GLN A 201 -18.28 -14.02 -1.22
N PHE A 202 -17.76 -14.90 -0.35
CA PHE A 202 -16.92 -16.01 -0.79
C PHE A 202 -17.64 -17.00 -1.70
N ARG A 203 -18.92 -17.32 -1.43
CA ARG A 203 -19.71 -18.20 -2.31
C ARG A 203 -19.95 -17.57 -3.68
N ALA A 204 -20.31 -16.29 -3.72
CA ALA A 204 -20.46 -15.56 -4.99
C ALA A 204 -19.14 -15.48 -5.78
N LEU A 205 -18.00 -15.33 -5.08
CA LEU A 205 -16.68 -15.35 -5.68
C LEU A 205 -16.34 -16.74 -6.20
N GLN A 206 -16.68 -17.80 -5.45
CA GLN A 206 -16.43 -19.20 -5.83
C GLN A 206 -17.16 -19.58 -7.13
N ALA A 207 -18.37 -19.09 -7.33
CA ALA A 207 -19.08 -19.31 -8.59
C ALA A 207 -18.36 -18.72 -9.83
N ARG A 208 -17.44 -17.75 -9.61
CA ARG A 208 -16.68 -17.09 -10.69
C ARG A 208 -15.27 -17.68 -10.86
N THR A 209 -14.59 -18.00 -9.76
CA THR A 209 -13.17 -18.37 -9.74
C THR A 209 -12.89 -19.71 -9.09
N GLY A 210 -13.91 -20.47 -8.72
CA GLY A 210 -13.78 -21.74 -7.99
C GLY A 210 -13.01 -22.85 -8.73
N GLN A 211 -12.90 -22.73 -10.05
CA GLN A 211 -12.12 -23.65 -10.90
C GLN A 211 -10.61 -23.34 -10.87
N THR A 212 -10.20 -22.22 -10.28
CA THR A 212 -8.80 -21.85 -10.12
C THR A 212 -8.31 -22.19 -8.71
N ARG A 213 -7.00 -22.22 -8.52
CA ARG A 213 -6.38 -22.38 -7.20
C ARG A 213 -6.70 -21.20 -6.27
N TRP A 214 -6.69 -19.99 -6.82
CA TRP A 214 -6.79 -18.73 -6.08
C TRP A 214 -8.22 -18.22 -6.01
N CYS A 215 -8.61 -17.68 -4.85
CA CYS A 215 -9.88 -16.95 -4.76
C CYS A 215 -9.86 -15.70 -5.64
N PHE A 216 -8.70 -15.08 -5.78
CA PHE A 216 -8.46 -13.90 -6.60
C PHE A 216 -7.34 -14.18 -7.61
N PRO A 217 -7.61 -14.88 -8.71
CA PRO A 217 -6.59 -15.24 -9.68
C PRO A 217 -6.06 -14.02 -10.42
N GLY A 218 -4.77 -14.05 -10.75
CA GLY A 218 -4.15 -13.13 -11.69
C GLY A 218 -4.61 -13.41 -13.12
N ARG A 219 -4.19 -12.60 -14.08
CA ARG A 219 -4.55 -12.75 -15.49
C ARG A 219 -4.00 -14.04 -16.12
N ASP A 220 -2.89 -14.53 -15.58
CA ASP A 220 -2.23 -15.77 -15.98
C ASP A 220 -2.94 -17.03 -15.42
N GLY A 221 -3.84 -16.88 -14.44
CA GLY A 221 -4.47 -17.98 -13.72
C GLY A 221 -3.55 -18.73 -12.75
N GLU A 222 -2.24 -18.55 -12.86
CA GLU A 222 -1.19 -19.26 -12.11
C GLU A 222 -0.89 -18.58 -10.78
N SER A 223 -0.93 -17.25 -10.78
CA SER A 223 -0.66 -16.42 -9.61
C SER A 223 -1.95 -15.77 -9.07
N HIS A 224 -1.87 -15.18 -7.89
CA HIS A 224 -2.93 -14.31 -7.36
C HIS A 224 -2.82 -12.89 -7.94
N VAL A 225 -3.92 -12.15 -7.94
CA VAL A 225 -3.96 -10.75 -8.39
C VAL A 225 -3.09 -9.85 -7.51
N ASP A 226 -2.41 -8.87 -8.12
CA ASP A 226 -1.61 -7.89 -7.39
C ASP A 226 -2.49 -6.84 -6.70
N VAL A 227 -2.11 -6.46 -5.46
CA VAL A 227 -2.80 -5.45 -4.64
C VAL A 227 -2.96 -4.12 -5.37
N LYS A 228 -1.96 -3.74 -6.19
CA LYS A 228 -2.02 -2.48 -6.95
C LYS A 228 -3.09 -2.53 -8.03
N SER A 229 -3.34 -3.70 -8.65
CA SER A 229 -4.40 -3.87 -9.64
C SER A 229 -5.78 -3.61 -9.05
N VAL A 230 -6.07 -4.20 -7.89
CA VAL A 230 -7.32 -3.98 -7.15
C VAL A 230 -7.47 -2.53 -6.72
N SER A 231 -6.41 -1.97 -6.10
CA SER A 231 -6.41 -0.56 -5.66
C SER A 231 -6.59 0.41 -6.81
N LYS A 232 -5.99 0.13 -7.97
CA LYS A 232 -6.12 0.95 -9.17
C LYS A 232 -7.53 0.89 -9.74
N GLN A 233 -8.14 -0.28 -9.81
CA GLN A 233 -9.53 -0.39 -10.30
C GLN A 233 -10.49 0.48 -9.50
N VAL A 234 -10.37 0.48 -8.16
CA VAL A 234 -11.19 1.33 -7.29
C VAL A 234 -10.79 2.80 -7.44
N GLY A 235 -9.49 3.11 -7.43
CA GLY A 235 -8.97 4.46 -7.50
C GLY A 235 -9.30 5.19 -8.80
N ASP A 236 -9.15 4.53 -9.95
CA ASP A 236 -9.44 5.12 -11.27
C ASP A 236 -10.92 5.51 -11.39
N ARG A 237 -11.80 4.75 -10.74
CA ARG A 237 -13.23 5.03 -10.75
C ARG A 237 -13.61 6.13 -9.76
N GLN A 238 -12.93 6.23 -8.62
CA GLN A 238 -13.06 7.36 -7.68
C GLN A 238 -12.61 8.68 -8.30
N HIS A 239 -11.55 8.68 -9.11
CA HIS A 239 -11.05 9.91 -9.74
C HIS A 239 -12.11 10.58 -10.62
N ARG A 240 -12.97 9.82 -11.29
CA ARG A 240 -14.10 10.34 -12.08
C ARG A 240 -15.24 10.88 -11.21
N PHE A 241 -15.31 10.50 -9.94
CA PHE A 241 -16.27 11.00 -8.96
C PHE A 241 -15.75 12.19 -8.14
N LYS A 242 -14.47 12.57 -8.27
CA LYS A 242 -13.86 13.72 -7.56
C LYS A 242 -14.58 15.05 -7.81
N GLN A 243 -15.23 15.22 -8.95
CA GLN A 243 -16.02 16.42 -9.25
C GLN A 243 -17.29 16.56 -8.38
N ARG A 244 -17.69 15.54 -7.64
CA ARG A 244 -18.91 15.52 -6.81
C ARG A 244 -18.69 15.39 -5.32
N LYS A 245 -17.54 15.73 -4.76
CA LYS A 245 -17.25 15.69 -3.30
C LYS A 245 -17.66 14.37 -2.58
N ALA A 246 -17.91 13.28 -3.29
CA ALA A 246 -18.39 12.02 -2.74
C ALA A 246 -17.23 11.01 -2.70
N LEU A 247 -16.91 10.52 -1.53
CA LEU A 247 -15.85 9.56 -1.23
C LEU A 247 -14.43 10.16 -1.27
N ARG A 248 -14.14 11.08 -0.37
CA ARG A 248 -12.76 11.41 0.03
C ARG A 248 -12.24 10.43 1.05
#